data_cd95a7fca8d66435f2e56265f0599dd8
#
_entry.id   cd95a7fca8d66435f2e56265f0599dd8
#
_cell.length_a   1.000
_cell.length_b   1.000
_cell.length_c   1.000
_cell.angle_alpha   90.00
_cell.angle_beta   90.00
_cell.angle_gamma   90.00
#
_symmetry.space_group_name_H-M   'P 1'
#
loop_
_entity.id
_entity.type
_entity.pdbx_description
1 polymer ?
#
loop_
_entity_poly.entity_id
_entity_poly.type
_entity_poly.pdbx_seq_one_letter_code
_entity_poly.pdbx_strand_id
1 'polypeptide(L)'
;MLISGAQSHKRVAGGQRRVFTKTILAVTAILLSMLAGFSHPFSVAGQGDQTLIVLPPDCADFPVLATQIKPRLVPGVEAVDLRIEDLTVRENGQAVEVLSLEKEHGGVHFTLAINGDRRLDIRDAEGESPYDRIRLALNNWAAGRRFSPGDTLSLVTQEGAPVRNTSDRGVWMEALNEYQPNFRAMTPDLASLETALRLSAERVVPFGVDKALLYITPPPSPEEIIPLAALTETARAAEIQVHVWMLGEDFYLSNDQGAALINLAAITGGQFFHYTGVEALPDPASYLEGIGVYYNLTYTSSIREEGTYRITIQTTDGQLRGESGDFYLDVQPPKPILLSPPSAITRTAPQGWDGSPQGLTPPSIPIEFMLEFPDHYVRDLAVSRLLVDGRVVDERTEAPFDPLTWDITALDEPGEYALQVWVEDTLGLSGETILTPIQVSLVFPETEPRVSIETIGVMAVRALLGAAALLLIIWGLRRLFKTPFAQRLAKKLFEPRPKTTDHRPVSSDQHSVPYATLLPLSADNTAGERAAVDIRSRHTSFGSDPKRADLALDGAGIAGLHARLRAVDGKFWLSDCGTTEGTWINYERIGGEPVQLHPGDLIHFGSVGFRFTIINEDAPPTATVKKYDLLL
;
A
#
# COMPACT_ATOMS: atom_id res chain seq x y z
N MET A 1 -0.01 112.58 -19.50
CA MET A 1 -0.73 112.53 -20.79
C MET A 1 -0.92 111.02 -21.09
N LEU A 2 -2.03 110.52 -20.69
CA LEU A 2 -3.06 109.86 -21.54
C LEU A 2 -2.52 108.66 -22.32
N ILE A 3 -3.09 107.49 -22.35
CA ILE A 3 -4.40 106.90 -22.25
C ILE A 3 -4.25 105.44 -22.73
N SER A 4 -4.96 104.55 -22.12
CA SER A 4 -5.60 103.39 -22.73
C SER A 4 -4.80 102.17 -23.18
N GLY A 5 -5.12 101.03 -22.59
CA GLY A 5 -4.76 99.69 -23.08
C GLY A 5 -5.09 98.55 -22.09
N ALA A 6 -6.22 98.65 -21.38
CA ALA A 6 -6.73 97.57 -20.59
C ALA A 6 -7.71 96.73 -21.43
N GLN A 7 -7.24 95.66 -22.04
CA GLN A 7 -8.10 94.48 -22.44
C GLN A 7 -7.25 93.47 -23.17
N SER A 8 -6.58 92.59 -22.43
CA SER A 8 -6.11 91.30 -22.99
C SER A 8 -5.57 90.25 -21.96
N HIS A 9 -5.66 90.53 -20.67
CA HIS A 9 -5.07 89.60 -19.66
C HIS A 9 -6.06 88.76 -18.83
N LYS A 10 -7.34 88.66 -19.22
CA LYS A 10 -8.34 87.89 -18.41
C LYS A 10 -8.70 86.55 -18.95
N ARG A 11 -8.13 86.02 -20.01
CA ARG A 11 -8.43 84.66 -20.53
C ARG A 11 -7.32 83.61 -20.36
N VAL A 12 -6.14 83.94 -19.92
CA VAL A 12 -5.02 82.97 -19.75
C VAL A 12 -4.93 82.46 -18.30
N ALA A 13 -5.40 83.20 -17.33
CA ALA A 13 -5.29 82.83 -15.91
C ALA A 13 -6.28 81.75 -15.49
N GLY A 14 -7.42 81.52 -16.21
CA GLY A 14 -8.43 80.47 -15.87
C GLY A 14 -8.06 79.06 -16.35
N GLY A 15 -7.26 78.96 -17.44
CA GLY A 15 -6.84 77.65 -17.95
C GLY A 15 -5.68 77.04 -17.16
N GLN A 16 -4.75 77.83 -16.70
CA GLN A 16 -3.64 77.30 -15.91
C GLN A 16 -4.01 76.93 -14.50
N ARG A 17 -4.99 77.55 -13.85
CA ARG A 17 -5.48 77.15 -12.54
C ARG A 17 -6.27 75.83 -12.60
N ARG A 18 -7.00 75.52 -13.68
CA ARG A 18 -7.72 74.26 -13.84
C ARG A 18 -6.77 73.10 -14.18
N VAL A 19 -5.68 73.36 -14.91
CA VAL A 19 -4.68 72.33 -15.19
C VAL A 19 -3.85 72.01 -13.94
N PHE A 20 -3.45 73.05 -13.17
CA PHE A 20 -2.70 72.86 -11.93
C PHE A 20 -3.52 72.15 -10.85
N THR A 21 -4.83 72.44 -10.70
CA THR A 21 -5.69 71.78 -9.75
C THR A 21 -5.98 70.33 -10.15
N LYS A 22 -6.12 70.00 -11.43
CA LYS A 22 -6.27 68.62 -11.93
C LYS A 22 -4.98 67.82 -11.78
N THR A 23 -3.82 68.42 -11.97
CA THR A 23 -2.53 67.76 -11.80
C THR A 23 -2.20 67.51 -10.34
N ILE A 24 -2.54 68.41 -9.43
CA ILE A 24 -2.40 68.25 -7.98
C ILE A 24 -3.38 67.16 -7.47
N LEU A 25 -4.62 67.13 -7.98
CA LEU A 25 -5.59 66.08 -7.62
C LEU A 25 -5.18 64.71 -8.17
N ALA A 26 -4.57 64.64 -9.36
CA ALA A 26 -4.05 63.39 -9.92
C ALA A 26 -2.81 62.89 -9.18
N VAL A 27 -1.90 63.78 -8.77
CA VAL A 27 -0.71 63.41 -7.98
C VAL A 27 -1.08 63.03 -6.56
N THR A 28 -2.09 63.70 -5.94
CA THR A 28 -2.58 63.31 -4.62
C THR A 28 -3.36 61.99 -4.68
N ALA A 29 -4.12 61.69 -5.74
CA ALA A 29 -4.76 60.42 -5.95
C ALA A 29 -3.76 59.25 -6.17
N ILE A 30 -2.68 59.52 -6.90
CA ILE A 30 -1.60 58.54 -7.09
C ILE A 30 -0.80 58.33 -5.77
N LEU A 31 -0.54 59.38 -5.00
CA LEU A 31 0.09 59.30 -3.68
C LEU A 31 -0.83 58.63 -2.65
N LEU A 32 -2.15 58.89 -2.67
CA LEU A 32 -3.09 58.15 -1.82
C LEU A 32 -3.28 56.71 -2.26
N SER A 33 -3.22 56.38 -3.54
CA SER A 33 -3.26 54.97 -3.99
C SER A 33 -1.93 54.24 -3.70
N MET A 34 -0.79 54.93 -3.69
CA MET A 34 0.45 54.33 -3.19
C MET A 34 0.49 54.18 -1.67
N LEU A 35 -0.14 55.08 -0.87
CA LEU A 35 -0.27 54.92 0.56
C LEU A 35 -1.35 53.86 0.91
N ALA A 36 -2.40 53.67 0.11
CA ALA A 36 -3.37 52.59 0.31
C ALA A 36 -2.81 51.23 -0.13
N GLY A 37 -1.82 51.18 -1.00
CA GLY A 37 -1.08 49.98 -1.36
C GLY A 37 -0.09 49.49 -0.27
N PHE A 38 0.26 50.36 0.70
CA PHE A 38 1.16 50.02 1.81
C PHE A 38 0.46 49.69 3.13
N SER A 39 -0.87 49.59 3.15
CA SER A 39 -1.63 49.12 4.32
C SER A 39 -1.98 47.61 4.23
N HIS A 40 -1.35 46.85 3.35
CA HIS A 40 -1.24 45.42 3.62
C HIS A 40 -0.15 45.29 4.70
N PRO A 41 -0.44 44.61 5.81
CA PRO A 41 0.65 44.24 6.71
C PRO A 41 1.70 43.57 5.84
N PHE A 42 2.93 44.00 5.96
CA PHE A 42 4.06 43.27 5.44
C PHE A 42 3.93 41.89 6.05
N SER A 43 3.34 40.97 5.32
CA SER A 43 3.52 39.57 5.55
C SER A 43 5.00 39.36 5.33
N VAL A 44 5.74 39.26 6.43
CA VAL A 44 7.15 38.90 6.41
C VAL A 44 7.19 37.59 5.63
N ALA A 45 7.85 37.64 4.47
CA ALA A 45 8.06 36.50 3.61
C ALA A 45 8.81 35.44 4.40
N GLY A 46 8.11 34.44 4.82
CA GLY A 46 8.50 33.29 5.60
C GLY A 46 7.34 32.33 5.76
N GLN A 47 6.26 32.49 5.00
CA GLN A 47 5.24 31.45 4.86
C GLN A 47 5.87 30.32 4.02
N GLY A 48 6.60 29.43 4.69
CA GLY A 48 6.63 28.06 4.27
C GLY A 48 5.17 27.60 4.26
N ASP A 49 4.66 27.15 3.13
CA ASP A 49 3.29 26.68 3.03
C ASP A 49 3.10 25.57 4.08
N GLN A 50 2.07 25.70 4.90
CA GLN A 50 1.66 24.62 5.76
C GLN A 50 1.28 23.45 4.86
N THR A 51 1.91 22.32 5.04
CA THR A 51 1.72 21.17 4.17
C THR A 51 1.40 19.92 4.98
N LEU A 52 0.74 18.99 4.33
CA LEU A 52 0.54 17.65 4.85
C LEU A 52 1.50 16.72 4.12
N ILE A 53 2.42 16.07 4.83
CA ILE A 53 3.24 15.01 4.26
C ILE A 53 2.36 13.77 4.22
N VAL A 54 2.24 13.15 3.05
CA VAL A 54 1.39 11.97 2.80
C VAL A 54 2.28 10.89 2.20
N LEU A 55 2.36 9.74 2.86
CA LEU A 55 3.06 8.59 2.29
C LEU A 55 2.19 7.90 1.23
N PRO A 56 2.80 7.17 0.27
CA PRO A 56 2.05 6.29 -0.61
C PRO A 56 1.23 5.28 0.20
N PRO A 57 -0.03 5.02 -0.16
CA PRO A 57 -0.85 4.04 0.54
C PRO A 57 -0.29 2.62 0.47
N ASP A 58 -0.42 1.87 1.55
CA ASP A 58 -0.29 0.42 1.55
C ASP A 58 -1.52 -0.17 0.87
N CYS A 59 -1.32 -0.92 -0.21
CA CYS A 59 -2.37 -1.53 -1.02
C CYS A 59 -2.66 -2.99 -0.65
N ALA A 60 -2.08 -3.49 0.43
CA ALA A 60 -2.19 -4.88 0.81
C ALA A 60 -3.64 -5.35 1.08
N ASP A 61 -4.47 -4.49 1.65
CA ASP A 61 -5.86 -4.79 2.03
C ASP A 61 -6.89 -4.16 1.09
N PHE A 62 -6.49 -3.87 -0.18
CA PHE A 62 -7.42 -3.32 -1.16
C PHE A 62 -8.77 -4.07 -1.18
N PRO A 63 -9.92 -3.36 -1.19
CA PRO A 63 -10.11 -1.94 -1.46
C PRO A 63 -9.93 -1.00 -0.24
N VAL A 64 -9.59 -1.50 0.95
CA VAL A 64 -9.25 -0.68 2.09
C VAL A 64 -7.76 -0.37 2.04
N LEU A 65 -7.43 0.90 1.86
CA LEU A 65 -6.05 1.37 1.77
C LEU A 65 -5.66 2.12 3.05
N ALA A 66 -4.42 1.94 3.48
CA ALA A 66 -3.87 2.61 4.65
C ALA A 66 -2.69 3.50 4.25
N THR A 67 -2.64 4.73 4.78
CA THR A 67 -1.52 5.64 4.58
C THR A 67 -1.15 6.36 5.86
N GLN A 68 0.07 6.87 5.93
CA GLN A 68 0.53 7.70 7.03
C GLN A 68 0.59 9.16 6.59
N ILE A 69 0.07 10.05 7.45
CA ILE A 69 0.07 11.48 7.20
C ILE A 69 0.68 12.24 8.38
N LYS A 70 1.38 13.32 8.08
CA LYS A 70 1.99 14.17 9.09
C LYS A 70 1.83 15.65 8.73
N PRO A 71 1.19 16.46 9.61
CA PRO A 71 1.17 17.91 9.43
C PRO A 71 2.58 18.50 9.53
N ARG A 72 2.97 19.27 8.52
CA ARG A 72 4.17 20.11 8.56
C ARG A 72 3.75 21.54 8.77
N LEU A 73 3.84 21.98 10.01
CA LEU A 73 3.41 23.31 10.42
C LEU A 73 4.56 24.31 10.26
N VAL A 74 4.20 25.57 10.01
CA VAL A 74 5.16 26.67 10.06
C VAL A 74 5.55 26.92 11.52
N PRO A 75 6.82 27.30 11.80
CA PRO A 75 7.26 27.64 13.14
C PRO A 75 6.33 28.65 13.84
N GLY A 76 5.95 28.36 15.10
CA GLY A 76 5.07 29.20 15.89
C GLY A 76 3.56 28.95 15.71
N VAL A 77 3.17 27.97 14.89
CA VAL A 77 1.77 27.53 14.79
C VAL A 77 1.57 26.34 15.74
N GLU A 78 0.48 26.38 16.53
CA GLU A 78 0.13 25.28 17.41
C GLU A 78 -0.12 23.97 16.63
N ALA A 79 0.19 22.86 17.26
CA ALA A 79 -0.06 21.54 16.69
C ALA A 79 -1.57 21.37 16.42
N VAL A 80 -1.91 21.01 15.17
CA VAL A 80 -3.29 20.76 14.76
C VAL A 80 -3.65 19.33 15.12
N ASP A 81 -4.71 19.14 15.89
CA ASP A 81 -5.28 17.83 16.18
C ASP A 81 -6.29 17.50 15.07
N LEU A 82 -5.86 16.68 14.11
CA LEU A 82 -6.69 16.31 12.96
C LEU A 82 -7.78 15.33 13.37
N ARG A 83 -8.99 15.51 12.82
CA ARG A 83 -10.13 14.61 12.97
C ARG A 83 -10.62 14.19 11.59
N ILE A 84 -11.37 13.09 11.53
CA ILE A 84 -11.93 12.59 10.27
C ILE A 84 -12.77 13.64 9.56
N GLU A 85 -13.62 14.35 10.31
CA GLU A 85 -14.49 15.41 9.78
C GLU A 85 -13.73 16.62 9.22
N ASP A 86 -12.46 16.77 9.60
CA ASP A 86 -11.61 17.87 9.14
C ASP A 86 -10.87 17.51 7.84
N LEU A 87 -10.96 16.27 7.36
CA LEU A 87 -10.19 15.79 6.23
C LEU A 87 -11.07 15.47 5.02
N THR A 88 -10.54 15.77 3.84
CA THR A 88 -11.05 15.29 2.56
C THR A 88 -9.94 14.55 1.84
N VAL A 89 -10.16 13.26 1.60
CA VAL A 89 -9.26 12.41 0.80
C VAL A 89 -9.83 12.33 -0.62
N ARG A 90 -8.98 12.54 -1.61
CA ARG A 90 -9.33 12.43 -3.03
C ARG A 90 -8.39 11.48 -3.73
N GLU A 91 -8.97 10.53 -4.42
CA GLU A 91 -8.30 9.57 -5.27
C GLU A 91 -8.71 9.87 -6.73
N ASN A 92 -7.75 10.11 -7.61
CA ASN A 92 -8.05 10.55 -8.98
C ASN A 92 -8.99 11.79 -9.06
N GLY A 93 -8.93 12.68 -8.07
CA GLY A 93 -9.79 13.86 -7.96
C GLY A 93 -11.20 13.59 -7.43
N GLN A 94 -11.61 12.33 -7.23
CA GLN A 94 -12.87 11.95 -6.59
C GLN A 94 -12.69 11.81 -5.08
N ALA A 95 -13.66 12.30 -4.30
CA ALA A 95 -13.64 12.13 -2.85
C ALA A 95 -13.95 10.67 -2.51
N VAL A 96 -13.20 10.11 -1.56
CA VAL A 96 -13.35 8.76 -1.04
C VAL A 96 -13.70 8.78 0.44
N GLU A 97 -14.31 7.71 0.93
CA GLU A 97 -14.72 7.58 2.33
C GLU A 97 -13.53 7.25 3.22
N VAL A 98 -13.31 8.07 4.24
CA VAL A 98 -12.32 7.83 5.30
C VAL A 98 -12.93 6.94 6.37
N LEU A 99 -12.30 5.82 6.65
CA LEU A 99 -12.77 4.82 7.62
C LEU A 99 -12.24 5.10 9.02
N SER A 100 -10.96 5.43 9.13
CA SER A 100 -10.33 5.72 10.43
C SER A 100 -9.20 6.74 10.31
N LEU A 101 -8.92 7.41 11.42
CA LEU A 101 -7.78 8.29 11.59
C LEU A 101 -7.25 8.12 13.02
N GLU A 102 -6.11 7.48 13.14
CA GLU A 102 -5.50 7.16 14.43
C GLU A 102 -4.25 8.00 14.65
N LYS A 103 -4.22 8.75 15.75
CA LYS A 103 -3.08 9.59 16.14
C LYS A 103 -2.02 8.74 16.81
N GLU A 104 -0.79 8.85 16.30
CA GLU A 104 0.35 8.08 16.76
C GLU A 104 1.53 8.97 17.14
N HIS A 105 2.39 8.44 17.99
CA HIS A 105 3.65 9.07 18.40
C HIS A 105 4.83 8.22 17.95
N GLY A 106 5.57 8.69 16.94
CA GLY A 106 6.77 8.04 16.43
C GLY A 106 7.99 8.22 17.33
N GLY A 107 8.06 9.37 18.00
CA GLY A 107 9.17 9.71 18.91
C GLY A 107 9.94 10.96 18.52
N VAL A 108 10.99 11.25 19.30
CA VAL A 108 11.83 12.44 19.12
C VAL A 108 13.31 12.06 19.21
N HIS A 109 14.06 12.47 18.22
CA HIS A 109 15.52 12.45 18.30
C HIS A 109 16.01 13.74 18.98
N PHE A 110 16.21 13.69 20.31
CA PHE A 110 16.58 14.84 21.12
C PHE A 110 18.10 14.92 21.30
N THR A 111 18.67 16.08 20.96
CA THR A 111 20.09 16.39 21.17
C THR A 111 20.26 17.53 22.14
N LEU A 112 21.00 17.33 23.21
CA LEU A 112 21.44 18.40 24.09
C LEU A 112 22.82 18.87 23.65
N ALA A 113 23.00 20.15 23.36
CA ALA A 113 24.27 20.78 23.04
C ALA A 113 24.62 21.81 24.12
N ILE A 114 25.80 21.66 24.73
CA ILE A 114 26.29 22.58 25.77
C ILE A 114 27.52 23.31 25.26
N ASN A 115 27.38 24.64 25.19
CA ASN A 115 28.49 25.55 24.91
C ASN A 115 29.03 26.09 26.23
N GLY A 116 30.19 25.60 26.65
CA GLY A 116 30.77 25.89 27.95
C GLY A 116 31.24 27.35 28.04
N ASP A 117 30.89 27.99 29.17
CA ASP A 117 31.29 29.36 29.49
C ASP A 117 31.44 29.52 31.03
N ARG A 118 32.28 30.44 31.45
CA ARG A 118 32.49 30.73 32.87
C ARG A 118 31.21 31.07 33.66
N ARG A 119 30.16 31.58 33.00
CA ARG A 119 28.88 31.90 33.62
C ARG A 119 28.19 30.64 34.17
N LEU A 120 28.44 29.49 33.60
CA LEU A 120 27.94 28.21 34.08
C LEU A 120 28.47 27.80 35.45
N ASP A 121 29.64 28.33 35.90
CA ASP A 121 30.25 28.03 37.21
C ASP A 121 30.18 29.18 38.22
N ILE A 122 29.40 30.22 37.94
CA ILE A 122 29.16 31.32 38.92
C ILE A 122 28.23 30.78 40.00
N ARG A 123 28.74 30.65 41.24
CA ARG A 123 27.96 30.13 42.35
C ARG A 123 27.21 31.25 43.08
N ASP A 124 25.96 30.96 43.40
CA ASP A 124 25.12 31.82 44.23
C ASP A 124 25.42 31.73 45.72
N ALA A 125 24.61 32.37 46.58
CA ALA A 125 24.75 32.38 48.05
C ALA A 125 24.56 30.97 48.66
N GLU A 126 23.81 30.10 48.01
CA GLU A 126 23.53 28.73 48.39
C GLU A 126 24.63 27.77 47.90
N GLY A 127 25.57 28.26 47.09
CA GLY A 127 26.70 27.51 46.54
C GLY A 127 26.36 26.74 45.26
N GLU A 128 25.18 26.95 44.70
CA GLU A 128 24.73 26.32 43.44
C GLU A 128 25.14 27.16 42.23
N SER A 129 25.56 26.49 41.16
CA SER A 129 25.86 27.14 39.87
C SER A 129 24.70 27.02 38.91
N PRO A 130 24.61 27.88 37.87
CA PRO A 130 23.63 27.73 36.80
C PRO A 130 23.71 26.33 36.15
N TYR A 131 24.91 25.76 36.00
CA TYR A 131 25.06 24.40 35.50
C TYR A 131 24.47 23.34 36.43
N ASP A 132 24.67 23.44 37.76
CA ASP A 132 24.06 22.51 38.72
C ASP A 132 22.54 22.50 38.59
N ARG A 133 21.90 23.67 38.45
CA ARG A 133 20.45 23.80 38.27
C ARG A 133 19.98 23.25 36.92
N ILE A 134 20.68 23.56 35.82
CA ILE A 134 20.40 23.03 34.48
C ILE A 134 20.52 21.50 34.50
N ARG A 135 21.60 20.95 35.04
CA ARG A 135 21.82 19.51 35.13
C ARG A 135 20.71 18.82 35.93
N LEU A 136 20.32 19.42 37.07
CA LEU A 136 19.22 18.90 37.90
C LEU A 136 17.87 18.90 37.10
N ALA A 137 17.54 19.99 36.44
CA ALA A 137 16.31 20.11 35.63
C ALA A 137 16.27 19.06 34.52
N LEU A 138 17.36 18.89 33.79
CA LEU A 138 17.47 17.92 32.69
C LEU A 138 17.41 16.47 33.19
N ASN A 139 18.05 16.15 34.33
CA ASN A 139 17.94 14.84 34.95
C ASN A 139 16.51 14.53 35.41
N ASN A 140 15.82 15.51 36.04
CA ASN A 140 14.44 15.35 36.47
C ASN A 140 13.51 15.13 35.28
N TRP A 141 13.70 15.89 34.20
CA TRP A 141 12.97 15.68 32.95
C TRP A 141 13.20 14.28 32.38
N ALA A 142 14.45 13.87 32.22
CA ALA A 142 14.78 12.55 31.65
C ALA A 142 14.26 11.39 32.51
N ALA A 143 14.31 11.52 33.85
CA ALA A 143 13.79 10.53 34.78
C ALA A 143 12.25 10.43 34.73
N GLY A 144 11.54 11.56 34.59
CA GLY A 144 10.09 11.63 34.59
C GLY A 144 9.43 11.32 33.25
N ARG A 145 10.17 11.44 32.13
CA ARG A 145 9.61 11.25 30.79
C ARG A 145 9.31 9.77 30.50
N ARG A 146 8.14 9.53 29.91
CA ARG A 146 7.85 8.27 29.23
C ARG A 146 8.45 8.31 27.82
N PHE A 147 9.36 7.40 27.54
CA PHE A 147 10.00 7.29 26.23
C PHE A 147 9.18 6.44 25.27
N SER A 148 8.97 6.96 24.05
CA SER A 148 8.44 6.20 22.93
C SER A 148 9.55 5.32 22.32
N PRO A 149 9.21 4.23 21.62
CA PRO A 149 10.23 3.37 20.98
C PRO A 149 11.16 4.10 20.00
N GLY A 150 10.70 5.18 19.39
CA GLY A 150 11.50 6.02 18.48
C GLY A 150 12.33 7.12 19.16
N ASP A 151 12.17 7.32 20.49
CA ASP A 151 12.91 8.34 21.22
C ASP A 151 14.41 7.95 21.32
N THR A 152 15.27 8.92 21.03
CA THR A 152 16.71 8.79 21.25
C THR A 152 17.29 10.07 21.82
N LEU A 153 18.34 9.94 22.60
CA LEU A 153 19.03 11.03 23.28
C LEU A 153 20.48 11.12 22.84
N SER A 154 20.94 12.34 22.62
CA SER A 154 22.37 12.63 22.40
C SER A 154 22.83 13.75 23.35
N LEU A 155 24.10 13.72 23.72
CA LEU A 155 24.76 14.77 24.45
C LEU A 155 25.99 15.23 23.65
N VAL A 156 26.07 16.51 23.39
CA VAL A 156 27.15 17.16 22.67
C VAL A 156 27.72 18.28 23.52
N THR A 157 29.04 18.34 23.64
CA THR A 157 29.80 19.36 24.33
C THR A 157 30.86 19.94 23.40
N GLN A 158 31.59 20.96 23.83
CA GLN A 158 32.73 21.46 23.06
C GLN A 158 33.85 20.42 22.89
N GLU A 159 33.90 19.41 23.77
CA GLU A 159 34.90 18.32 23.70
C GLU A 159 34.46 17.20 22.74
N GLY A 160 33.24 17.24 22.23
CA GLY A 160 32.69 16.27 21.31
C GLY A 160 31.33 15.76 21.74
N ALA A 161 30.94 14.57 21.25
CA ALA A 161 29.68 13.94 21.53
C ALA A 161 29.87 12.66 22.38
N PRO A 162 29.85 12.77 23.72
CA PRO A 162 30.03 11.62 24.61
C PRO A 162 28.88 10.61 24.50
N VAL A 163 27.67 11.05 24.17
CA VAL A 163 26.54 10.16 23.94
C VAL A 163 25.93 10.48 22.57
N ARG A 164 25.70 9.43 21.79
CA ARG A 164 25.11 9.54 20.44
C ARG A 164 23.95 8.59 20.31
N ASN A 165 22.77 9.13 20.04
CA ASN A 165 21.58 8.37 19.61
C ASN A 165 21.23 7.17 20.52
N THR A 166 21.36 7.32 21.84
CA THR A 166 20.98 6.25 22.77
C THR A 166 19.48 6.27 23.05
N SER A 167 18.86 5.10 23.13
CA SER A 167 17.52 4.92 23.70
C SER A 167 17.53 4.70 25.21
N ASP A 168 18.73 4.53 25.80
CA ASP A 168 18.92 4.35 27.24
C ASP A 168 19.14 5.70 27.92
N ARG A 169 18.09 6.17 28.62
CA ARG A 169 18.15 7.40 29.41
C ARG A 169 19.20 7.34 30.53
N GLY A 170 19.48 6.15 31.09
CA GLY A 170 20.48 5.97 32.15
C GLY A 170 21.86 6.35 31.66
N VAL A 171 22.26 5.85 30.49
CA VAL A 171 23.53 6.20 29.83
C VAL A 171 23.64 7.70 29.57
N TRP A 172 22.55 8.33 29.12
CA TRP A 172 22.54 9.77 28.86
C TRP A 172 22.65 10.60 30.15
N MET A 173 21.89 10.23 31.18
CA MET A 173 21.94 10.90 32.50
C MET A 173 23.31 10.74 33.18
N GLU A 174 23.89 9.54 33.08
CA GLU A 174 25.26 9.28 33.62
C GLU A 174 26.28 10.20 32.95
N ALA A 175 26.28 10.26 31.61
CA ALA A 175 27.18 11.13 30.87
C ALA A 175 26.96 12.63 31.19
N LEU A 176 25.71 13.08 31.36
CA LEU A 176 25.43 14.43 31.78
C LEU A 176 25.92 14.74 33.20
N ASN A 177 25.85 13.77 34.12
CA ASN A 177 26.35 13.91 35.48
C ASN A 177 27.89 13.87 35.57
N GLU A 178 28.54 13.10 34.71
CA GLU A 178 29.98 13.02 34.61
C GLU A 178 30.62 14.24 33.95
N TYR A 179 29.85 14.96 33.10
CA TYR A 179 30.34 16.16 32.44
C TYR A 179 30.48 17.32 33.45
N GLN A 180 31.69 17.48 33.96
CA GLN A 180 32.08 18.52 34.92
C GLN A 180 33.38 19.22 34.47
N PRO A 181 33.33 19.95 33.35
CA PRO A 181 34.52 20.62 32.83
C PRO A 181 34.88 21.84 33.66
N ASN A 182 36.10 22.33 33.50
CA ASN A 182 36.49 23.61 34.05
C ASN A 182 35.92 24.76 33.20
N PHE A 183 34.67 25.13 33.45
CA PHE A 183 33.95 26.20 32.70
C PHE A 183 34.68 27.54 32.70
N ARG A 184 35.53 27.83 33.74
CA ARG A 184 36.29 29.08 33.80
C ARG A 184 37.41 29.15 32.78
N ALA A 185 37.89 28.01 32.32
CA ALA A 185 38.94 27.89 31.30
C ALA A 185 38.37 27.72 29.88
N MET A 186 37.07 27.56 29.75
CA MET A 186 36.41 27.38 28.46
C MET A 186 36.16 28.74 27.77
N THR A 187 36.39 28.75 26.48
CA THR A 187 36.01 29.87 25.61
C THR A 187 34.82 29.43 24.76
N PRO A 188 33.67 30.11 24.84
CA PRO A 188 32.53 29.77 24.05
C PRO A 188 32.82 29.88 22.54
N ASP A 189 32.27 28.94 21.77
CA ASP A 189 32.34 28.91 20.31
C ASP A 189 31.07 28.23 19.74
N LEU A 190 31.03 28.02 18.42
CA LEU A 190 29.93 27.34 17.77
C LEU A 190 30.12 25.81 17.57
N ALA A 191 31.25 25.24 18.04
CA ALA A 191 31.64 23.86 17.74
C ALA A 191 30.62 22.83 18.28
N SER A 192 30.07 23.07 19.48
CA SER A 192 29.05 22.20 20.05
C SER A 192 27.74 22.23 19.23
N LEU A 193 27.30 23.41 18.77
CA LEU A 193 26.13 23.55 17.90
C LEU A 193 26.37 22.89 16.55
N GLU A 194 27.50 23.16 15.91
CA GLU A 194 27.88 22.58 14.62
C GLU A 194 27.90 21.03 14.70
N THR A 195 28.54 20.48 15.74
CA THR A 195 28.58 19.03 15.97
C THR A 195 27.20 18.43 16.21
N ALA A 196 26.35 19.12 16.99
CA ALA A 196 25.00 18.65 17.28
C ALA A 196 24.10 18.67 16.04
N LEU A 197 24.19 19.73 15.22
CA LEU A 197 23.45 19.83 13.97
C LEU A 197 23.90 18.74 12.99
N ARG A 198 25.22 18.54 12.84
CA ARG A 198 25.75 17.48 11.99
C ARG A 198 25.29 16.10 12.45
N LEU A 199 25.38 15.78 13.75
CA LEU A 199 24.93 14.51 14.31
C LEU A 199 23.43 14.27 14.06
N SER A 200 22.61 15.30 14.22
CA SER A 200 21.15 15.21 14.00
C SER A 200 20.79 15.17 12.51
N ALA A 201 21.56 15.85 11.63
CA ALA A 201 21.33 15.85 10.20
C ALA A 201 21.69 14.53 9.52
N GLU A 202 22.83 13.93 9.91
CA GLU A 202 23.31 12.65 9.37
C GLU A 202 22.37 11.48 9.67
N ARG A 203 21.50 11.62 10.68
CA ARG A 203 20.57 10.54 11.05
C ARG A 203 19.33 10.54 10.17
N VAL A 204 19.11 9.46 9.45
CA VAL A 204 17.83 9.13 8.84
C VAL A 204 16.89 8.64 9.95
N VAL A 205 15.79 9.32 10.13
CA VAL A 205 14.76 8.97 11.11
C VAL A 205 13.54 8.37 10.40
N PRO A 206 12.86 7.37 11.02
CA PRO A 206 11.59 6.85 10.50
C PRO A 206 10.53 7.95 10.38
N PHE A 207 9.53 7.72 9.54
CA PHE A 207 8.38 8.60 9.47
C PHE A 207 7.73 8.75 10.86
N GLY A 208 7.31 9.94 11.20
CA GLY A 208 6.74 10.23 12.52
C GLY A 208 7.76 10.54 13.62
N VAL A 209 9.07 10.37 13.39
CA VAL A 209 10.11 10.80 14.33
C VAL A 209 10.60 12.20 13.96
N ASP A 210 10.59 13.11 14.92
CA ASP A 210 11.11 14.48 14.74
C ASP A 210 12.48 14.68 15.39
N LYS A 211 13.18 15.75 14.99
CA LYS A 211 14.49 16.12 15.50
C LYS A 211 14.37 17.41 16.32
N ALA A 212 14.76 17.35 17.59
CA ALA A 212 14.82 18.50 18.47
C ALA A 212 16.21 18.65 19.06
N LEU A 213 16.69 19.88 19.18
CA LEU A 213 17.97 20.23 19.77
C LEU A 213 17.75 21.31 20.84
N LEU A 214 18.24 21.06 22.04
CA LEU A 214 18.36 22.09 23.07
C LEU A 214 19.81 22.59 23.10
N TYR A 215 19.99 23.85 22.76
CA TYR A 215 21.29 24.55 22.76
C TYR A 215 21.41 25.45 23.97
N ILE A 216 22.33 25.12 24.89
CA ILE A 216 22.66 25.90 26.07
C ILE A 216 23.93 26.66 25.78
N THR A 217 23.86 28.00 25.72
CA THR A 217 24.96 28.82 25.23
C THR A 217 24.97 30.21 25.84
N PRO A 218 26.15 30.83 26.05
CA PRO A 218 26.23 32.28 26.23
C PRO A 218 25.91 33.01 24.90
N PRO A 219 25.75 34.32 24.91
CA PRO A 219 25.66 35.12 23.68
C PRO A 219 26.90 34.88 22.80
N PRO A 220 26.74 34.70 21.47
CA PRO A 220 27.85 34.53 20.56
C PRO A 220 28.71 35.81 20.50
N SER A 221 29.98 35.67 20.12
CA SER A 221 30.78 36.85 19.78
C SER A 221 30.26 37.55 18.52
N PRO A 222 30.56 38.83 18.33
CA PRO A 222 30.14 39.55 17.10
C PRO A 222 30.62 38.85 15.80
N GLU A 223 31.74 38.14 15.85
CA GLU A 223 32.33 37.44 14.70
C GLU A 223 31.58 36.14 14.39
N GLU A 224 30.85 35.58 15.36
CA GLU A 224 30.09 34.35 15.21
C GLU A 224 28.68 34.57 14.68
N ILE A 225 28.18 35.79 14.59
CA ILE A 225 26.81 36.09 14.15
C ILE A 225 26.57 35.56 12.72
N ILE A 226 27.50 35.78 11.80
CA ILE A 226 27.37 35.32 10.41
C ILE A 226 27.47 33.79 10.31
N PRO A 227 28.46 33.10 10.93
CA PRO A 227 28.48 31.67 11.01
C PRO A 227 27.21 31.07 11.64
N LEU A 228 26.69 31.67 12.72
CA LEU A 228 25.46 31.21 13.36
C LEU A 228 24.24 31.30 12.43
N ALA A 229 24.15 32.35 11.62
CA ALA A 229 23.10 32.45 10.61
C ALA A 229 23.18 31.33 9.56
N ALA A 230 24.39 30.93 9.15
CA ALA A 230 24.56 29.78 8.25
C ALA A 230 24.17 28.46 8.91
N LEU A 231 24.48 28.26 10.19
CA LEU A 231 24.06 27.10 10.96
C LEU A 231 22.52 27.07 11.16
N THR A 232 21.89 28.25 11.31
CA THR A 232 20.42 28.37 11.36
C THR A 232 19.78 27.83 10.09
N GLU A 233 20.30 28.21 8.92
CA GLU A 233 19.80 27.66 7.64
C GLU A 233 20.05 26.15 7.50
N THR A 234 21.19 25.68 8.00
CA THR A 234 21.48 24.23 8.05
C THR A 234 20.47 23.48 8.92
N ALA A 235 20.17 24.00 10.11
CA ALA A 235 19.16 23.42 11.00
C ALA A 235 17.77 23.39 10.36
N ARG A 236 17.37 24.50 9.73
CA ARG A 236 16.10 24.63 9.02
C ARG A 236 15.99 23.61 7.86
N ALA A 237 17.03 23.51 7.04
CA ALA A 237 17.06 22.60 5.90
C ALA A 237 17.04 21.11 6.33
N ALA A 238 17.63 20.80 7.50
CA ALA A 238 17.63 19.45 8.08
C ALA A 238 16.40 19.15 8.95
N GLU A 239 15.43 20.09 9.02
CA GLU A 239 14.21 19.97 9.84
C GLU A 239 14.51 19.70 11.32
N ILE A 240 15.54 20.36 11.86
CA ILE A 240 15.92 20.27 13.26
C ILE A 240 15.35 21.47 14.00
N GLN A 241 14.43 21.22 14.95
CA GLN A 241 13.87 22.25 15.81
C GLN A 241 14.88 22.59 16.90
N VAL A 242 15.37 23.85 16.94
CA VAL A 242 16.41 24.28 17.87
C VAL A 242 15.82 25.15 18.96
N HIS A 243 15.79 24.66 20.20
CA HIS A 243 15.49 25.43 21.39
C HIS A 243 16.77 26.01 21.97
N VAL A 244 16.73 27.23 22.44
CA VAL A 244 17.90 27.94 22.94
C VAL A 244 17.70 28.38 24.38
N TRP A 245 18.64 28.00 25.25
CA TRP A 245 18.79 28.57 26.58
C TRP A 245 20.03 29.49 26.57
N MET A 246 19.81 30.79 26.51
CA MET A 246 20.88 31.77 26.48
C MET A 246 21.24 32.20 27.92
N LEU A 247 22.50 31.97 28.32
CA LEU A 247 23.03 32.44 29.60
C LEU A 247 23.67 33.81 29.41
N GLY A 248 23.09 34.83 30.01
CA GLY A 248 23.64 36.18 29.89
C GLY A 248 22.82 37.23 30.65
N GLU A 249 23.28 38.45 30.59
CA GLU A 249 22.59 39.60 31.15
C GLU A 249 21.49 40.11 30.20
N ASP A 250 20.46 40.79 30.69
CA ASP A 250 19.35 41.36 29.91
C ASP A 250 19.80 42.26 28.75
N PHE A 251 20.97 42.87 28.87
CA PHE A 251 21.57 43.71 27.84
C PHE A 251 21.66 42.98 26.48
N TYR A 252 21.91 41.66 26.51
CA TYR A 252 22.08 40.89 25.27
C TYR A 252 20.75 40.68 24.51
N LEU A 253 19.61 40.79 25.15
CA LEU A 253 18.30 40.68 24.51
C LEU A 253 18.02 41.81 23.49
N SER A 254 18.69 42.93 23.62
CA SER A 254 18.48 44.12 22.77
C SER A 254 19.61 44.35 21.77
N ASN A 255 20.54 43.45 21.60
CA ASN A 255 21.66 43.57 20.66
C ASN A 255 21.67 42.45 19.61
N ASP A 256 22.54 42.54 18.62
CA ASP A 256 22.64 41.61 17.51
C ASP A 256 22.98 40.17 17.94
N GLN A 257 23.69 40.01 19.05
CA GLN A 257 24.11 38.72 19.57
C GLN A 257 22.92 37.92 20.13
N GLY A 258 22.07 38.56 20.94
CA GLY A 258 20.83 37.95 21.39
C GLY A 258 19.82 37.76 20.26
N ALA A 259 19.72 38.75 19.37
CA ALA A 259 18.83 38.64 18.19
C ALA A 259 19.19 37.44 17.31
N ALA A 260 20.49 37.13 17.14
CA ALA A 260 20.92 35.97 16.36
C ALA A 260 20.44 34.63 16.97
N LEU A 261 20.48 34.47 18.29
CA LEU A 261 19.99 33.29 18.98
C LEU A 261 18.45 33.20 19.01
N ILE A 262 17.79 34.34 19.15
CA ILE A 262 16.33 34.42 19.02
C ILE A 262 15.89 33.99 17.62
N ASN A 263 16.61 34.45 16.57
CA ASN A 263 16.35 34.08 15.19
C ASN A 263 16.63 32.60 14.94
N LEU A 264 17.70 32.00 15.52
CA LEU A 264 17.96 30.56 15.44
C LEU A 264 16.74 29.76 15.93
N ALA A 265 16.23 30.08 17.11
CA ALA A 265 15.07 29.40 17.66
C ALA A 265 13.84 29.65 16.78
N ALA A 266 13.51 30.90 16.45
CA ALA A 266 12.32 31.25 15.70
C ALA A 266 12.27 30.65 14.28
N ILE A 267 13.37 30.69 13.52
CA ILE A 267 13.45 30.17 12.16
C ILE A 267 13.34 28.64 12.11
N THR A 268 13.84 27.96 13.15
CA THR A 268 13.79 26.49 13.24
C THR A 268 12.55 25.97 13.95
N GLY A 269 11.66 26.83 14.44
CA GLY A 269 10.44 26.45 15.17
C GLY A 269 10.65 26.09 16.63
N GLY A 270 11.84 26.34 17.18
CA GLY A 270 12.13 26.15 18.58
C GLY A 270 11.71 27.34 19.44
N GLN A 271 12.02 27.26 20.74
CA GLN A 271 11.74 28.29 21.72
C GLN A 271 13.03 28.88 22.25
N PHE A 272 13.01 30.17 22.56
CA PHE A 272 14.13 30.88 23.16
C PHE A 272 13.82 31.17 24.63
N PHE A 273 14.76 30.84 25.50
CA PHE A 273 14.70 31.15 26.92
C PHE A 273 15.98 31.90 27.37
N HIS A 274 15.78 33.00 28.05
CA HIS A 274 16.87 33.79 28.63
C HIS A 274 17.06 33.41 30.11
N TYR A 275 18.29 33.04 30.46
CA TYR A 275 18.68 32.60 31.79
C TYR A 275 19.77 33.49 32.37
N THR A 276 19.46 34.26 33.40
CA THR A 276 20.46 35.06 34.15
C THR A 276 21.04 34.30 35.36
N GLY A 277 20.47 33.11 35.67
CA GLY A 277 20.83 32.30 36.82
C GLY A 277 19.81 32.28 37.95
N VAL A 278 18.71 33.07 37.86
CA VAL A 278 17.69 33.19 38.92
C VAL A 278 16.30 32.74 38.45
N GLU A 279 16.03 32.72 37.16
CA GLU A 279 14.76 32.31 36.60
C GLU A 279 14.51 30.79 36.79
N ALA A 280 13.25 30.42 36.92
CA ALA A 280 12.89 29.00 36.85
C ALA A 280 13.14 28.47 35.45
N LEU A 281 13.90 27.37 35.35
CA LEU A 281 14.18 26.72 34.06
C LEU A 281 12.90 26.11 33.50
N PRO A 282 12.64 26.28 32.18
CA PRO A 282 11.54 25.62 31.52
C PRO A 282 11.65 24.10 31.60
N ASP A 283 10.53 23.40 31.67
CA ASP A 283 10.53 21.96 31.53
C ASP A 283 10.78 21.58 30.04
N PRO A 284 11.84 20.84 29.71
CA PRO A 284 12.07 20.41 28.33
C PRO A 284 10.91 19.59 27.73
N ALA A 285 10.03 19.02 28.55
CA ALA A 285 8.84 18.34 28.06
C ALA A 285 7.95 19.26 27.22
N SER A 286 7.82 20.54 27.63
CA SER A 286 7.01 21.54 26.91
C SER A 286 7.52 21.83 25.48
N TYR A 287 8.81 21.61 25.25
CA TYR A 287 9.42 21.77 23.92
C TYR A 287 9.12 20.61 22.97
N LEU A 288 8.76 19.46 23.55
CA LEU A 288 8.53 18.23 22.81
C LEU A 288 7.04 17.90 22.67
N GLU A 289 6.18 18.79 23.19
CA GLU A 289 4.75 18.68 23.00
C GLU A 289 4.37 18.94 21.53
N GLY A 290 3.61 18.04 20.93
CA GLY A 290 3.11 18.18 19.56
C GLY A 290 4.11 17.82 18.45
N ILE A 291 5.37 17.49 18.79
CA ILE A 291 6.31 16.95 17.81
C ILE A 291 6.36 15.43 17.88
N GLY A 292 6.81 14.80 16.82
CA GLY A 292 6.79 13.33 16.70
C GLY A 292 5.40 12.74 16.50
N VAL A 293 4.41 13.57 16.15
CA VAL A 293 3.01 13.16 15.92
C VAL A 293 2.79 12.91 14.43
N TYR A 294 2.14 11.79 14.14
CA TYR A 294 1.62 11.46 12.83
C TYR A 294 0.30 10.72 12.95
N TYR A 295 -0.38 10.48 11.84
CA TYR A 295 -1.66 9.79 11.84
C TYR A 295 -1.64 8.65 10.85
N ASN A 296 -2.20 7.50 11.26
CA ASN A 296 -2.56 6.41 10.38
C ASN A 296 -3.98 6.66 9.87
N LEU A 297 -4.14 6.76 8.56
CA LEU A 297 -5.41 7.01 7.90
C LEU A 297 -5.77 5.80 7.05
N THR A 298 -6.99 5.28 7.21
CA THR A 298 -7.55 4.26 6.34
C THR A 298 -8.75 4.79 5.58
N TYR A 299 -8.88 4.39 4.32
CA TYR A 299 -9.98 4.81 3.46
C TYR A 299 -10.36 3.69 2.49
N THR A 300 -11.59 3.77 1.92
CA THR A 300 -12.04 2.84 0.89
C THR A 300 -11.70 3.40 -0.48
N SER A 301 -10.88 2.68 -1.25
CA SER A 301 -10.53 3.03 -2.62
C SER A 301 -11.71 2.84 -3.57
N SER A 302 -11.82 3.70 -4.57
CA SER A 302 -12.79 3.62 -5.67
C SER A 302 -12.14 3.23 -7.01
N ILE A 303 -10.87 2.87 -7.01
CA ILE A 303 -10.11 2.47 -8.20
C ILE A 303 -10.65 1.14 -8.72
N ARG A 304 -10.85 1.06 -10.05
CA ARG A 304 -11.41 -0.11 -10.75
C ARG A 304 -10.54 -0.62 -11.88
N GLU A 305 -9.43 0.03 -12.14
CA GLU A 305 -8.55 -0.29 -13.25
C GLU A 305 -7.10 -0.39 -12.77
N GLU A 306 -6.33 -1.20 -13.48
CA GLU A 306 -4.88 -1.27 -13.29
C GLU A 306 -4.24 0.09 -13.61
N GLY A 307 -3.33 0.58 -12.74
CA GLY A 307 -2.66 1.85 -13.00
C GLY A 307 -1.82 2.39 -11.86
N THR A 308 -1.18 3.52 -12.13
CA THR A 308 -0.43 4.30 -11.16
C THR A 308 -1.28 5.47 -10.69
N TYR A 309 -1.38 5.63 -9.39
CA TYR A 309 -2.28 6.57 -8.74
C TYR A 309 -1.58 7.41 -7.70
N ARG A 310 -2.23 8.51 -7.33
CA ARG A 310 -1.88 9.38 -6.19
C ARG A 310 -3.13 9.73 -5.42
N ILE A 311 -2.99 9.95 -4.14
CA ILE A 311 -4.04 10.55 -3.33
C ILE A 311 -3.67 11.99 -2.96
N THR A 312 -4.68 12.83 -2.89
CA THR A 312 -4.59 14.17 -2.34
C THR A 312 -5.40 14.23 -1.06
N ILE A 313 -4.80 14.70 0.02
CA ILE A 313 -5.46 14.90 1.30
C ILE A 313 -5.39 16.39 1.63
N GLN A 314 -6.52 16.94 2.04
CA GLN A 314 -6.59 18.35 2.47
C GLN A 314 -7.53 18.50 3.66
N THR A 315 -7.23 19.48 4.51
CA THR A 315 -8.17 19.89 5.56
C THR A 315 -9.35 20.66 4.97
N THR A 316 -10.51 20.57 5.63
CA THR A 316 -11.76 21.20 5.17
C THR A 316 -11.64 22.73 5.07
N ASP A 317 -10.82 23.35 5.94
CA ASP A 317 -10.47 24.77 5.89
C ASP A 317 -9.45 25.12 4.80
N GLY A 318 -8.86 24.12 4.15
CA GLY A 318 -7.88 24.27 3.08
C GLY A 318 -6.49 24.72 3.53
N GLN A 319 -6.23 24.79 4.84
CA GLN A 319 -4.95 25.25 5.36
C GLN A 319 -3.82 24.23 5.17
N LEU A 320 -4.14 22.94 5.31
CA LEU A 320 -3.19 21.85 5.11
C LEU A 320 -3.58 21.07 3.86
N ARG A 321 -2.62 20.83 2.99
CA ARG A 321 -2.77 19.99 1.80
C ARG A 321 -1.51 19.19 1.56
N GLY A 322 -1.69 17.93 1.16
CA GLY A 322 -0.61 17.04 0.75
C GLY A 322 -1.04 16.13 -0.38
N GLU A 323 -0.06 15.65 -1.11
CA GLU A 323 -0.22 14.64 -2.16
C GLU A 323 0.77 13.51 -1.88
N SER A 324 0.35 12.26 -2.05
CA SER A 324 1.21 11.11 -1.87
C SER A 324 2.21 10.98 -3.01
N GLY A 325 3.26 10.20 -2.82
CA GLY A 325 4.00 9.61 -3.93
C GLY A 325 3.12 8.68 -4.76
N ASP A 326 3.65 8.27 -5.90
CA ASP A 326 2.97 7.32 -6.78
C ASP A 326 2.86 5.95 -6.11
N PHE A 327 1.69 5.30 -6.28
CA PHE A 327 1.48 3.90 -5.92
C PHE A 327 0.76 3.20 -7.07
N TYR A 328 1.01 1.91 -7.20
CA TYR A 328 0.47 1.10 -8.29
C TYR A 328 -0.55 0.10 -7.76
N LEU A 329 -1.68 -0.02 -8.45
CA LEU A 329 -2.69 -1.05 -8.20
C LEU A 329 -2.89 -1.87 -9.48
N ASP A 330 -2.79 -3.19 -9.35
CA ASP A 330 -3.14 -4.16 -10.39
C ASP A 330 -4.55 -4.68 -10.10
N VAL A 331 -5.56 -3.88 -10.43
CA VAL A 331 -6.96 -4.23 -10.17
C VAL A 331 -7.52 -5.00 -11.35
N GLN A 332 -7.97 -6.24 -11.10
CA GLN A 332 -8.55 -7.11 -12.12
C GLN A 332 -9.94 -7.61 -11.70
N PRO A 333 -10.83 -7.90 -12.66
CA PRO A 333 -12.14 -8.45 -12.35
C PRO A 333 -12.05 -9.84 -11.71
N PRO A 334 -13.04 -10.21 -10.91
CA PRO A 334 -13.17 -11.55 -10.37
C PRO A 334 -13.32 -12.57 -11.51
N LYS A 335 -12.76 -13.76 -11.34
CA LYS A 335 -12.80 -14.85 -12.32
C LYS A 335 -13.50 -16.05 -11.72
N PRO A 336 -14.78 -16.28 -12.05
CA PRO A 336 -15.48 -17.47 -11.64
C PRO A 336 -14.98 -18.68 -12.44
N ILE A 337 -14.89 -19.85 -11.77
CA ILE A 337 -14.48 -21.12 -12.36
C ILE A 337 -15.49 -22.17 -11.94
N LEU A 338 -16.16 -22.82 -12.91
CA LEU A 338 -17.12 -23.88 -12.65
C LEU A 338 -16.43 -25.07 -12.00
N LEU A 339 -17.01 -25.58 -10.90
CA LEU A 339 -16.55 -26.78 -10.21
C LEU A 339 -17.30 -27.99 -10.76
N SER A 340 -16.58 -28.87 -11.46
CA SER A 340 -17.10 -30.15 -11.96
C SER A 340 -18.47 -30.06 -12.65
N PRO A 341 -18.69 -29.16 -13.63
CA PRO A 341 -19.97 -29.07 -14.31
C PRO A 341 -20.32 -30.42 -14.95
N PRO A 342 -21.58 -30.87 -14.84
CA PRO A 342 -22.00 -32.10 -15.48
C PRO A 342 -21.86 -31.96 -17.00
N SER A 343 -21.20 -32.92 -17.65
CA SER A 343 -21.14 -32.95 -19.14
C SER A 343 -22.46 -33.36 -19.75
N ALA A 344 -23.27 -34.11 -19.02
CA ALA A 344 -24.59 -34.57 -19.44
C ALA A 344 -25.54 -34.70 -18.25
N ILE A 345 -26.79 -34.34 -18.45
CA ILE A 345 -27.89 -34.49 -17.50
C ILE A 345 -28.93 -35.42 -18.11
N THR A 346 -29.29 -36.47 -17.36
CA THR A 346 -30.35 -37.36 -17.78
C THR A 346 -31.57 -37.14 -16.88
N ARG A 347 -32.69 -36.71 -17.46
CA ARG A 347 -33.96 -36.61 -16.77
C ARG A 347 -34.79 -37.88 -17.03
N THR A 348 -35.28 -38.51 -15.98
CA THR A 348 -36.04 -39.74 -16.08
C THR A 348 -37.49 -39.54 -15.64
N ALA A 349 -38.40 -40.15 -16.37
CA ALA A 349 -39.79 -40.17 -16.00
C ALA A 349 -40.05 -41.30 -15.00
N PRO A 350 -40.77 -41.05 -13.86
CA PRO A 350 -41.15 -42.07 -12.92
C PRO A 350 -42.18 -43.04 -13.50
N GLN A 351 -42.36 -44.22 -12.87
CA GLN A 351 -43.44 -45.14 -13.26
C GLN A 351 -44.83 -44.48 -13.08
N GLY A 352 -45.64 -44.54 -14.12
CA GLY A 352 -46.97 -43.91 -14.12
C GLY A 352 -46.96 -42.42 -14.46
N TRP A 353 -45.89 -41.95 -15.06
CA TRP A 353 -45.75 -40.57 -15.53
C TRP A 353 -46.96 -40.12 -16.38
N ASP A 354 -47.46 -38.92 -16.10
CA ASP A 354 -48.64 -38.34 -16.71
C ASP A 354 -48.39 -37.60 -18.04
N GLY A 355 -47.15 -37.58 -18.51
CA GLY A 355 -46.73 -36.84 -19.70
C GLY A 355 -46.28 -35.39 -19.43
N SER A 356 -46.29 -34.94 -18.18
CA SER A 356 -45.94 -33.56 -17.79
C SER A 356 -44.41 -33.43 -17.56
N PRO A 357 -43.74 -32.41 -18.13
CA PRO A 357 -42.33 -32.14 -17.93
C PRO A 357 -41.96 -31.99 -16.45
N GLN A 358 -42.84 -31.49 -15.61
CA GLN A 358 -42.66 -31.29 -14.18
C GLN A 358 -42.48 -32.62 -13.42
N GLY A 359 -42.97 -33.72 -13.99
CA GLY A 359 -42.80 -35.06 -13.40
C GLY A 359 -41.42 -35.69 -13.63
N LEU A 360 -40.58 -35.09 -14.43
CA LEU A 360 -39.26 -35.61 -14.72
C LEU A 360 -38.25 -35.28 -13.59
N THR A 361 -37.38 -36.21 -13.26
CA THR A 361 -36.35 -36.09 -12.20
C THR A 361 -34.94 -36.19 -12.76
N PRO A 362 -33.96 -35.33 -12.27
CA PRO A 362 -34.10 -34.32 -11.24
C PRO A 362 -34.83 -33.06 -11.75
N PRO A 363 -35.49 -32.27 -10.85
CA PRO A 363 -36.16 -31.03 -11.18
C PRO A 363 -35.18 -29.85 -11.30
N SER A 364 -34.04 -29.90 -10.62
CA SER A 364 -33.03 -28.86 -10.62
C SER A 364 -31.63 -29.43 -10.43
N ILE A 365 -30.63 -28.67 -10.84
CA ILE A 365 -29.21 -29.02 -10.70
C ILE A 365 -28.50 -27.87 -9.98
N PRO A 366 -27.81 -28.14 -8.87
CA PRO A 366 -26.92 -27.16 -8.26
C PRO A 366 -25.68 -26.99 -9.16
N ILE A 367 -25.28 -25.75 -9.38
CA ILE A 367 -24.09 -25.38 -10.13
C ILE A 367 -23.15 -24.68 -9.17
N GLU A 368 -22.05 -25.36 -8.85
CA GLU A 368 -21.02 -24.87 -7.96
C GLU A 368 -19.92 -24.19 -8.75
N PHE A 369 -19.41 -23.09 -8.21
CA PHE A 369 -18.24 -22.39 -8.79
C PHE A 369 -17.30 -21.93 -7.68
N MET A 370 -16.04 -21.80 -8.00
CA MET A 370 -15.06 -21.11 -7.16
C MET A 370 -14.73 -19.76 -7.76
N LEU A 371 -14.28 -18.84 -6.91
CA LEU A 371 -13.91 -17.50 -7.31
C LEU A 371 -12.40 -17.34 -7.17
N GLU A 372 -11.75 -16.92 -8.24
CA GLU A 372 -10.36 -16.51 -8.28
C GLU A 372 -10.31 -14.98 -8.45
N PHE A 373 -9.46 -14.32 -7.67
CA PHE A 373 -9.09 -12.91 -7.87
C PHE A 373 -7.66 -12.87 -8.40
N PRO A 374 -7.47 -12.65 -9.72
CA PRO A 374 -6.13 -12.70 -10.33
C PRO A 374 -5.19 -11.62 -9.80
N ASP A 375 -5.74 -10.52 -9.28
CA ASP A 375 -5.03 -9.43 -8.63
C ASP A 375 -4.69 -9.70 -7.15
N HIS A 376 -5.09 -10.85 -6.62
CA HIS A 376 -4.93 -11.27 -5.23
C HIS A 376 -5.65 -10.38 -4.19
N TYR A 377 -6.50 -9.45 -4.63
CA TYR A 377 -7.36 -8.66 -3.75
C TYR A 377 -8.72 -9.35 -3.59
N VAL A 378 -8.89 -10.09 -2.51
CA VAL A 378 -10.15 -10.76 -2.22
C VAL A 378 -11.22 -9.73 -1.88
N ARG A 379 -12.31 -9.74 -2.66
CA ARG A 379 -13.44 -8.82 -2.49
C ARG A 379 -14.73 -9.63 -2.38
N ASP A 380 -15.69 -9.06 -1.68
CA ASP A 380 -17.04 -9.64 -1.61
C ASP A 380 -17.75 -9.50 -2.97
N LEU A 381 -18.62 -10.47 -3.28
CA LEU A 381 -19.51 -10.37 -4.43
C LEU A 381 -20.69 -9.47 -4.09
N ALA A 382 -21.15 -8.72 -5.08
CA ALA A 382 -22.42 -8.01 -5.06
C ALA A 382 -23.53 -8.84 -5.73
N VAL A 383 -23.18 -9.58 -6.80
CA VAL A 383 -24.14 -10.38 -7.57
C VAL A 383 -23.47 -11.61 -8.14
N SER A 384 -24.18 -12.75 -8.13
CA SER A 384 -23.85 -13.91 -8.97
C SER A 384 -25.08 -14.31 -9.79
N ARG A 385 -24.85 -14.69 -11.07
CA ARG A 385 -25.89 -15.09 -12.02
C ARG A 385 -25.51 -16.37 -12.73
N LEU A 386 -26.50 -17.26 -12.87
CA LEU A 386 -26.40 -18.41 -13.74
C LEU A 386 -27.11 -18.10 -15.05
N LEU A 387 -26.40 -18.22 -16.15
CA LEU A 387 -26.94 -18.04 -17.49
C LEU A 387 -26.98 -19.39 -18.21
N VAL A 388 -28.09 -19.65 -18.90
CA VAL A 388 -28.26 -20.80 -19.81
C VAL A 388 -28.70 -20.23 -21.16
N ASP A 389 -27.93 -20.50 -22.20
CA ASP A 389 -28.13 -19.92 -23.54
C ASP A 389 -28.25 -18.39 -23.53
N GLY A 390 -27.46 -17.73 -22.66
CA GLY A 390 -27.44 -16.28 -22.48
C GLY A 390 -28.64 -15.71 -21.71
N ARG A 391 -29.52 -16.55 -21.15
CA ARG A 391 -30.64 -16.11 -20.30
C ARG A 391 -30.34 -16.38 -18.83
N VAL A 392 -30.56 -15.40 -17.96
CA VAL A 392 -30.46 -15.56 -16.52
C VAL A 392 -31.52 -16.53 -16.02
N VAL A 393 -31.12 -17.61 -15.37
CA VAL A 393 -31.97 -18.65 -14.79
C VAL A 393 -31.97 -18.67 -13.28
N ASP A 394 -30.89 -18.18 -12.66
CA ASP A 394 -30.78 -17.92 -11.22
C ASP A 394 -29.94 -16.68 -10.96
N GLU A 395 -30.27 -15.92 -9.92
CA GLU A 395 -29.56 -14.70 -9.51
C GLU A 395 -29.51 -14.62 -8.00
N ARG A 396 -28.32 -14.31 -7.45
CA ARG A 396 -28.10 -14.08 -6.03
C ARG A 396 -27.53 -12.67 -5.84
N THR A 397 -28.19 -11.88 -4.99
CA THR A 397 -27.77 -10.53 -4.60
C THR A 397 -27.35 -10.46 -3.13
N GLU A 398 -27.47 -11.58 -2.41
CA GLU A 398 -27.08 -11.76 -1.02
C GLU A 398 -26.39 -13.11 -0.86
N ALA A 399 -25.48 -13.20 0.10
CA ALA A 399 -24.78 -14.45 0.43
C ALA A 399 -25.78 -15.52 0.95
N PRO A 400 -25.57 -16.81 0.65
CA PRO A 400 -24.47 -17.37 -0.12
C PRO A 400 -24.64 -17.20 -1.63
N PHE A 401 -23.56 -16.78 -2.32
CA PHE A 401 -23.55 -16.58 -3.77
C PHE A 401 -23.34 -17.88 -4.56
N ASP A 402 -22.93 -18.95 -3.88
CA ASP A 402 -22.70 -20.30 -4.38
C ASP A 402 -23.35 -21.31 -3.41
N PRO A 403 -24.01 -22.40 -3.90
CA PRO A 403 -24.25 -22.74 -5.30
C PRO A 403 -25.42 -21.97 -5.94
N LEU A 404 -25.36 -21.79 -7.27
CA LEU A 404 -26.48 -21.35 -8.09
C LEU A 404 -27.32 -22.56 -8.49
N THR A 405 -28.60 -22.35 -8.82
CA THR A 405 -29.55 -23.45 -9.11
C THR A 405 -30.08 -23.33 -10.53
N TRP A 406 -29.83 -24.34 -11.36
CA TRP A 406 -30.51 -24.46 -12.64
C TRP A 406 -31.81 -25.23 -12.46
N ASP A 407 -32.96 -24.55 -12.52
CA ASP A 407 -34.29 -25.16 -12.60
C ASP A 407 -34.52 -25.69 -14.03
N ILE A 408 -34.60 -27.01 -14.14
CA ILE A 408 -34.81 -27.71 -15.40
C ILE A 408 -36.22 -28.30 -15.52
N THR A 409 -37.16 -27.94 -14.62
CA THR A 409 -38.54 -28.49 -14.62
C THR A 409 -39.26 -28.24 -15.93
N ALA A 410 -39.03 -27.14 -16.61
CA ALA A 410 -39.67 -26.76 -17.85
C ALA A 410 -39.01 -27.37 -19.12
N LEU A 411 -37.85 -28.06 -18.97
CA LEU A 411 -37.19 -28.66 -20.14
C LEU A 411 -37.89 -29.96 -20.54
N ASP A 412 -38.53 -29.93 -21.69
CA ASP A 412 -39.32 -31.03 -22.26
C ASP A 412 -38.70 -31.65 -23.53
N GLU A 413 -37.63 -31.04 -24.06
CA GLU A 413 -36.92 -31.52 -25.22
C GLU A 413 -35.43 -31.84 -24.89
N PRO A 414 -34.89 -32.93 -25.44
CA PRO A 414 -33.44 -33.17 -25.33
C PRO A 414 -32.68 -32.16 -26.19
N GLY A 415 -31.53 -31.68 -25.68
CA GLY A 415 -30.75 -30.67 -26.38
C GLY A 415 -29.39 -30.41 -25.72
N GLU A 416 -28.61 -29.57 -26.38
CA GLU A 416 -27.37 -29.03 -25.86
C GLU A 416 -27.61 -27.61 -25.39
N TYR A 417 -27.22 -27.31 -24.14
CA TYR A 417 -27.41 -26.02 -23.48
C TYR A 417 -26.05 -25.44 -23.10
N ALA A 418 -25.83 -24.14 -23.34
CA ALA A 418 -24.61 -23.45 -22.97
C ALA A 418 -24.76 -22.81 -21.59
N LEU A 419 -24.01 -23.31 -20.63
CA LEU A 419 -24.00 -22.83 -19.25
C LEU A 419 -22.88 -21.81 -19.04
N GLN A 420 -23.16 -20.72 -18.31
CA GLN A 420 -22.20 -19.69 -17.95
C GLN A 420 -22.55 -19.14 -16.57
N VAL A 421 -21.54 -18.88 -15.74
CA VAL A 421 -21.68 -18.12 -14.49
C VAL A 421 -21.08 -16.74 -14.71
N TRP A 422 -21.83 -15.72 -14.34
CA TRP A 422 -21.41 -14.32 -14.33
C TRP A 422 -21.46 -13.80 -12.90
N VAL A 423 -20.41 -13.06 -12.49
CA VAL A 423 -20.31 -12.48 -11.15
C VAL A 423 -19.93 -11.02 -11.23
N GLU A 424 -20.33 -10.24 -10.22
CA GLU A 424 -19.90 -8.85 -10.02
C GLU A 424 -19.48 -8.68 -8.57
N ASP A 425 -18.32 -8.04 -8.35
CA ASP A 425 -17.83 -7.73 -7.01
C ASP A 425 -18.38 -6.40 -6.48
N THR A 426 -18.06 -6.06 -5.24
CA THR A 426 -18.48 -4.81 -4.58
C THR A 426 -17.88 -3.55 -5.19
N LEU A 427 -16.86 -3.66 -6.04
CA LEU A 427 -16.33 -2.55 -6.84
C LEU A 427 -17.09 -2.37 -8.16
N GLY A 428 -17.99 -3.31 -8.52
CA GLY A 428 -18.69 -3.34 -9.79
C GLY A 428 -17.85 -3.89 -10.95
N LEU A 429 -16.78 -4.65 -10.64
CA LEU A 429 -16.02 -5.39 -11.64
C LEU A 429 -16.68 -6.75 -11.87
N SER A 430 -16.89 -7.09 -13.13
CA SER A 430 -17.57 -8.33 -13.49
C SER A 430 -16.68 -9.29 -14.24
N GLY A 431 -16.89 -10.57 -13.98
CA GLY A 431 -16.24 -11.66 -14.68
C GLY A 431 -17.21 -12.78 -15.01
N GLU A 432 -16.83 -13.61 -15.97
CA GLU A 432 -17.69 -14.70 -16.43
C GLU A 432 -16.85 -15.96 -16.71
N THR A 433 -17.50 -17.13 -16.58
CA THR A 433 -16.88 -18.40 -16.98
C THR A 433 -16.90 -18.54 -18.50
N ILE A 434 -16.07 -19.43 -19.02
CA ILE A 434 -16.24 -19.90 -20.39
C ILE A 434 -17.61 -20.58 -20.55
N LEU A 435 -18.21 -20.45 -21.75
CA LEU A 435 -19.42 -21.17 -22.10
C LEU A 435 -19.15 -22.68 -22.05
N THR A 436 -19.91 -23.38 -21.20
CA THR A 436 -19.74 -24.82 -20.99
C THR A 436 -20.97 -25.55 -21.56
N PRO A 437 -20.81 -26.37 -22.63
CA PRO A 437 -21.91 -27.12 -23.21
C PRO A 437 -22.33 -28.29 -22.30
N ILE A 438 -23.62 -28.43 -22.07
CA ILE A 438 -24.24 -29.52 -21.29
C ILE A 438 -25.29 -30.21 -22.13
N GLN A 439 -25.16 -31.53 -22.28
CA GLN A 439 -26.12 -32.36 -22.99
C GLN A 439 -27.26 -32.76 -22.05
N VAL A 440 -28.49 -32.36 -22.35
CA VAL A 440 -29.69 -32.84 -21.64
C VAL A 440 -30.36 -33.95 -22.45
N SER A 441 -30.60 -35.08 -21.82
CA SER A 441 -31.30 -36.24 -22.38
C SER A 441 -32.51 -36.59 -21.53
N LEU A 442 -33.58 -37.06 -22.21
CA LEU A 442 -34.82 -37.49 -21.57
C LEU A 442 -34.96 -39.00 -21.72
N VAL A 443 -35.20 -39.70 -20.60
CA VAL A 443 -35.46 -41.13 -20.62
C VAL A 443 -36.87 -41.39 -20.13
N PHE A 444 -37.67 -41.91 -21.03
CA PHE A 444 -39.06 -42.29 -20.73
C PHE A 444 -39.12 -43.79 -20.36
N PRO A 445 -39.98 -44.22 -19.42
CA PRO A 445 -40.18 -45.65 -19.12
C PRO A 445 -40.66 -46.35 -20.39
N GLU A 446 -40.06 -47.47 -20.74
CA GLU A 446 -40.59 -48.35 -21.80
C GLU A 446 -42.03 -48.67 -21.46
N THR A 447 -42.94 -48.21 -22.30
CA THR A 447 -44.36 -48.62 -22.22
C THR A 447 -44.35 -50.10 -22.56
N GLU A 448 -44.46 -50.98 -21.56
CA GLU A 448 -44.73 -52.38 -21.86
C GLU A 448 -45.94 -52.45 -22.77
N PRO A 449 -45.81 -53.06 -23.95
CA PRO A 449 -46.94 -53.15 -24.84
C PRO A 449 -48.07 -53.88 -24.06
N ARG A 450 -49.14 -53.16 -23.72
CA ARG A 450 -50.37 -53.76 -23.19
C ARG A 450 -50.86 -54.73 -24.27
N VAL A 451 -50.41 -55.98 -24.14
CA VAL A 451 -50.92 -57.04 -25.00
C VAL A 451 -52.38 -57.20 -24.63
N SER A 452 -53.29 -56.71 -25.46
CA SER A 452 -54.70 -56.83 -25.19
C SER A 452 -55.08 -58.31 -25.13
N ILE A 453 -56.02 -58.68 -24.19
CA ILE A 453 -56.45 -60.07 -24.02
C ILE A 453 -56.96 -60.63 -25.35
N GLU A 454 -57.48 -59.77 -26.28
CA GLU A 454 -57.84 -60.16 -27.64
C GLU A 454 -56.65 -60.61 -28.50
N THR A 455 -55.48 -59.95 -28.38
CA THR A 455 -54.26 -60.36 -29.08
C THR A 455 -53.69 -61.66 -28.57
N ILE A 456 -53.79 -61.91 -27.23
CA ILE A 456 -53.38 -63.18 -26.61
C ILE A 456 -54.32 -64.29 -27.09
N GLY A 457 -55.62 -64.04 -27.17
CA GLY A 457 -56.60 -65.02 -27.66
C GLY A 457 -56.32 -65.42 -29.13
N VAL A 458 -56.06 -64.42 -30.01
CA VAL A 458 -55.71 -64.69 -31.42
C VAL A 458 -54.39 -65.38 -31.57
N MET A 459 -53.38 -65.03 -30.74
CA MET A 459 -52.08 -65.70 -30.77
C MET A 459 -52.17 -67.14 -30.22
N ALA A 460 -52.96 -67.40 -29.18
CA ALA A 460 -53.21 -68.73 -28.64
C ALA A 460 -53.91 -69.66 -29.66
N VAL A 461 -54.92 -69.14 -30.39
CA VAL A 461 -55.57 -69.88 -31.45
C VAL A 461 -54.64 -70.17 -32.63
N ARG A 462 -53.80 -69.22 -33.01
CA ARG A 462 -52.78 -69.42 -34.09
C ARG A 462 -51.70 -70.40 -33.63
N ALA A 463 -51.28 -70.34 -32.36
CA ALA A 463 -50.31 -71.29 -31.82
C ALA A 463 -50.87 -72.73 -31.76
N LEU A 464 -52.15 -72.87 -31.36
CA LEU A 464 -52.81 -74.18 -31.37
C LEU A 464 -52.96 -74.73 -32.79
N LEU A 465 -53.35 -73.92 -33.76
CA LEU A 465 -53.42 -74.31 -35.17
C LEU A 465 -52.03 -74.62 -35.74
N GLY A 466 -51.02 -73.86 -35.40
CA GLY A 466 -49.60 -74.11 -35.74
C GLY A 466 -49.07 -75.40 -35.13
N ALA A 467 -49.36 -75.67 -33.85
CA ALA A 467 -49.01 -76.93 -33.18
C ALA A 467 -49.68 -78.14 -33.81
N ALA A 468 -50.96 -78.04 -34.18
CA ALA A 468 -51.68 -79.10 -34.88
C ALA A 468 -51.07 -79.39 -36.27
N ALA A 469 -50.70 -78.32 -37.03
CA ALA A 469 -50.03 -78.43 -38.31
C ALA A 469 -48.62 -79.04 -38.14
N LEU A 470 -47.86 -78.68 -37.09
CA LEU A 470 -46.52 -79.21 -36.79
C LEU A 470 -46.58 -80.69 -36.41
N LEU A 471 -47.59 -81.09 -35.65
CA LEU A 471 -47.83 -82.48 -35.34
C LEU A 471 -48.13 -83.33 -36.57
N LEU A 472 -48.92 -82.81 -37.49
CA LEU A 472 -49.17 -83.41 -38.82
C LEU A 472 -47.91 -83.49 -39.71
N ILE A 473 -47.07 -82.48 -39.65
CA ILE A 473 -45.76 -82.46 -40.37
C ILE A 473 -44.77 -83.43 -39.70
N ILE A 474 -44.68 -83.48 -38.40
CA ILE A 474 -43.82 -84.43 -37.68
C ILE A 474 -44.29 -85.87 -37.88
N TRP A 475 -45.60 -86.08 -37.95
CA TRP A 475 -46.15 -87.39 -38.31
C TRP A 475 -45.84 -87.78 -39.75
N GLY A 476 -45.83 -86.87 -40.70
CA GLY A 476 -45.41 -87.05 -42.10
C GLY A 476 -43.89 -87.26 -42.29
N LEU A 477 -43.04 -86.49 -41.55
CA LEU A 477 -41.58 -86.56 -41.55
C LEU A 477 -41.01 -87.84 -40.88
N ARG A 478 -41.68 -88.31 -39.84
CA ARG A 478 -41.24 -89.63 -39.20
C ARG A 478 -41.34 -90.81 -40.18
N ARG A 479 -42.06 -90.67 -41.28
CA ARG A 479 -42.16 -91.71 -42.29
C ARG A 479 -41.09 -91.64 -43.40
N LEU A 480 -40.33 -90.55 -43.49
CA LEU A 480 -39.42 -90.30 -44.65
C LEU A 480 -37.90 -90.25 -44.37
N PHE A 481 -37.47 -90.13 -43.10
CA PHE A 481 -36.01 -90.03 -42.90
C PHE A 481 -35.44 -91.01 -41.87
N LYS A 482 -35.12 -92.23 -42.34
CA LYS A 482 -34.09 -93.00 -41.77
C LYS A 482 -32.91 -93.00 -42.76
N THR A 483 -31.98 -92.03 -42.60
CA THR A 483 -30.59 -92.18 -43.18
C THR A 483 -29.63 -91.18 -42.47
N PRO A 484 -28.34 -91.52 -42.24
CA PRO A 484 -27.36 -90.86 -41.43
C PRO A 484 -26.47 -89.88 -42.25
N PHE A 485 -26.73 -88.58 -42.18
CA PHE A 485 -25.80 -87.61 -42.78
C PHE A 485 -25.87 -86.24 -42.15
N ALA A 486 -25.46 -86.02 -40.90
CA ALA A 486 -25.25 -84.69 -40.34
C ALA A 486 -24.35 -84.70 -39.09
N GLN A 487 -23.17 -85.23 -39.09
CA GLN A 487 -22.20 -85.13 -37.99
C GLN A 487 -20.80 -84.63 -38.49
N ARG A 488 -20.75 -83.63 -39.32
CA ARG A 488 -19.44 -83.02 -39.70
C ARG A 488 -19.51 -81.54 -40.03
N LEU A 489 -20.13 -80.67 -39.24
CA LEU A 489 -19.97 -79.21 -39.51
C LEU A 489 -20.07 -78.34 -38.28
N ALA A 490 -19.56 -78.75 -37.15
CA ALA A 490 -19.60 -77.94 -35.92
C ALA A 490 -18.24 -77.85 -35.22
N LYS A 491 -17.17 -77.56 -35.99
CA LYS A 491 -15.84 -77.41 -35.35
C LYS A 491 -14.96 -76.43 -36.10
N LYS A 492 -15.49 -75.16 -36.29
CA LYS A 492 -14.60 -74.10 -36.85
C LYS A 492 -15.22 -72.74 -36.72
N LEU A 493 -15.51 -72.24 -35.54
CA LEU A 493 -15.83 -70.81 -35.34
C LEU A 493 -15.92 -70.45 -33.85
N PHE A 494 -14.91 -70.68 -33.05
CA PHE A 494 -14.76 -69.97 -31.77
C PHE A 494 -13.29 -70.07 -31.30
N GLU A 495 -12.46 -69.09 -31.75
CA GLU A 495 -11.23 -68.70 -31.07
C GLU A 495 -11.42 -67.27 -30.50
N PRO A 496 -11.14 -67.03 -29.19
CA PRO A 496 -11.24 -65.72 -28.60
C PRO A 496 -9.97 -64.88 -28.84
N ARG A 497 -10.14 -63.67 -29.35
CA ARG A 497 -9.05 -62.65 -29.44
C ARG A 497 -8.82 -62.01 -28.08
N PRO A 498 -7.56 -61.70 -27.70
CA PRO A 498 -7.24 -61.08 -26.43
C PRO A 498 -7.61 -59.59 -26.40
N LYS A 499 -8.10 -59.14 -25.22
CA LYS A 499 -8.40 -57.74 -24.89
C LYS A 499 -7.09 -57.01 -24.68
N THR A 500 -6.77 -56.04 -25.51
CA THR A 500 -5.79 -55.00 -25.24
C THR A 500 -6.43 -53.93 -24.37
N THR A 501 -5.92 -53.79 -23.17
CA THR A 501 -6.23 -52.69 -22.25
C THR A 501 -5.50 -51.46 -22.70
N ASP A 502 -6.20 -50.49 -23.26
CA ASP A 502 -5.66 -49.18 -23.59
C ASP A 502 -5.75 -48.29 -22.36
N HIS A 503 -4.64 -48.17 -21.64
CA HIS A 503 -4.46 -47.16 -20.61
C HIS A 503 -4.02 -45.87 -21.31
N ARG A 504 -4.96 -44.96 -21.49
CA ARG A 504 -4.65 -43.58 -21.86
C ARG A 504 -4.32 -42.82 -20.58
N PRO A 505 -3.10 -42.28 -20.43
CA PRO A 505 -2.80 -41.45 -19.26
C PRO A 505 -3.48 -40.10 -19.39
N VAL A 506 -4.14 -39.70 -18.31
CA VAL A 506 -4.61 -38.32 -18.08
C VAL A 506 -3.36 -37.47 -17.96
N SER A 507 -3.13 -36.58 -18.91
CA SER A 507 -2.10 -35.56 -18.81
C SER A 507 -2.56 -34.47 -17.86
N SER A 508 -2.07 -34.50 -16.65
CA SER A 508 -2.00 -33.32 -15.82
C SER A 508 -0.87 -32.43 -16.39
N ASP A 509 -1.20 -31.32 -16.98
CA ASP A 509 -0.26 -30.26 -17.31
C ASP A 509 0.24 -29.59 -16.02
N GLN A 510 1.10 -30.29 -15.30
CA GLN A 510 2.04 -29.66 -14.38
C GLN A 510 3.35 -29.49 -15.13
N HIS A 511 3.59 -28.31 -15.65
CA HIS A 511 4.91 -27.91 -16.10
C HIS A 511 5.84 -27.92 -14.88
N SER A 512 6.72 -28.90 -14.81
CA SER A 512 7.60 -29.16 -13.67
C SER A 512 8.84 -28.25 -13.63
N VAL A 513 9.01 -27.34 -14.59
CA VAL A 513 10.18 -26.47 -14.67
C VAL A 513 9.79 -25.04 -14.28
N PRO A 514 10.45 -24.42 -13.30
CA PRO A 514 10.17 -23.02 -12.92
C PRO A 514 10.58 -22.05 -14.04
N TYR A 515 9.87 -20.93 -14.19
CA TYR A 515 10.19 -19.87 -15.15
C TYR A 515 11.45 -19.09 -14.76
N ALA A 516 11.64 -18.88 -13.47
CA ALA A 516 12.76 -18.16 -12.88
C ALA A 516 12.98 -18.62 -11.44
N THR A 517 14.13 -18.27 -10.86
CA THR A 517 14.48 -18.59 -9.48
C THR A 517 15.08 -17.37 -8.79
N LEU A 518 14.70 -17.14 -7.55
CA LEU A 518 15.31 -16.18 -6.65
C LEU A 518 16.32 -16.91 -5.74
N LEU A 519 17.59 -16.63 -5.90
CA LEU A 519 18.66 -17.16 -5.07
C LEU A 519 18.88 -16.24 -3.86
N PRO A 520 18.74 -16.72 -2.62
CA PRO A 520 18.89 -15.87 -1.43
C PRO A 520 20.32 -15.37 -1.28
N LEU A 521 20.44 -14.15 -0.75
CA LEU A 521 21.71 -13.48 -0.44
C LEU A 521 21.93 -13.44 1.07
N SER A 522 23.19 -13.56 1.50
CA SER A 522 23.62 -13.24 2.85
C SER A 522 23.90 -11.74 3.01
N ALA A 523 24.22 -11.26 4.22
CA ALA A 523 24.43 -9.85 4.50
C ALA A 523 25.57 -9.19 3.68
N ASP A 524 26.48 -9.99 3.12
CA ASP A 524 27.55 -9.57 2.21
C ASP A 524 27.20 -9.74 0.71
N ASN A 525 25.94 -9.98 0.38
CA ASN A 525 25.44 -10.27 -0.97
C ASN A 525 26.02 -11.50 -1.66
N THR A 526 26.58 -12.44 -0.92
CA THR A 526 26.95 -13.77 -1.40
C THR A 526 25.76 -14.74 -1.29
N ALA A 527 25.86 -15.96 -1.84
CA ALA A 527 24.80 -16.95 -1.75
C ALA A 527 24.49 -17.30 -0.27
N GLY A 528 23.24 -17.12 0.15
CA GLY A 528 22.78 -17.36 1.53
C GLY A 528 22.43 -18.83 1.79
N GLU A 529 22.30 -19.19 3.05
CA GLU A 529 21.90 -20.53 3.50
C GLU A 529 20.42 -20.86 3.31
N ARG A 530 19.58 -19.87 2.96
CA ARG A 530 18.14 -20.08 2.72
C ARG A 530 17.91 -20.87 1.44
N ALA A 531 16.80 -21.58 1.36
CA ALA A 531 16.41 -22.28 0.14
C ALA A 531 16.10 -21.29 -1.00
N ALA A 532 16.48 -21.64 -2.22
CA ALA A 532 16.10 -20.90 -3.41
C ALA A 532 14.57 -20.93 -3.61
N VAL A 533 14.01 -19.83 -4.11
CA VAL A 533 12.57 -19.66 -4.31
C VAL A 533 12.27 -19.74 -5.81
N ASP A 534 11.56 -20.79 -6.21
CA ASP A 534 11.19 -21.02 -7.61
C ASP A 534 9.92 -20.28 -7.99
N ILE A 535 9.95 -19.54 -9.08
CA ILE A 535 8.80 -18.86 -9.67
C ILE A 535 8.19 -19.77 -10.74
N ARG A 536 7.00 -20.30 -10.45
CA ARG A 536 6.28 -21.28 -11.29
C ARG A 536 5.00 -20.72 -11.90
N SER A 537 4.61 -19.51 -11.53
CA SER A 537 3.43 -18.82 -12.04
C SER A 537 3.81 -17.57 -12.84
N ARG A 538 2.94 -17.16 -13.78
CA ARG A 538 3.11 -15.90 -14.53
C ARG A 538 2.87 -14.67 -13.65
N HIS A 539 2.10 -14.83 -12.58
CA HIS A 539 1.86 -13.84 -11.55
C HIS A 539 2.29 -14.46 -10.23
N THR A 540 3.13 -13.79 -9.49
CA THR A 540 3.66 -14.27 -8.22
C THR A 540 3.75 -13.11 -7.25
N SER A 541 3.07 -13.20 -6.13
CA SER A 541 3.12 -12.21 -5.05
C SER A 541 4.05 -12.66 -3.92
N PHE A 542 4.74 -11.70 -3.29
CA PHE A 542 5.66 -11.89 -2.20
C PHE A 542 5.18 -11.15 -0.96
N GLY A 543 5.29 -11.76 0.21
CA GLY A 543 4.91 -11.12 1.46
C GLY A 543 5.16 -12.00 2.67
N SER A 544 4.87 -11.52 3.87
CA SER A 544 5.04 -12.28 5.11
C SER A 544 3.81 -13.14 5.49
N ASP A 545 2.65 -12.86 4.89
CA ASP A 545 1.41 -13.59 5.18
C ASP A 545 1.12 -14.62 4.07
N PRO A 546 1.20 -15.94 4.37
CA PRO A 546 0.94 -16.99 3.38
C PRO A 546 -0.54 -17.07 2.91
N LYS A 547 -1.44 -16.32 3.53
CA LYS A 547 -2.84 -16.20 3.06
C LYS A 547 -3.01 -15.08 2.03
N ARG A 548 -2.02 -14.20 1.89
CA ARG A 548 -2.08 -12.98 1.08
C ARG A 548 -1.00 -12.91 0.00
N ALA A 549 0.01 -13.76 0.09
CA ALA A 549 1.10 -13.84 -0.87
C ALA A 549 1.33 -15.30 -1.28
N ASP A 550 1.60 -15.52 -2.56
CA ASP A 550 1.89 -16.84 -3.12
C ASP A 550 3.18 -17.43 -2.55
N LEU A 551 4.14 -16.55 -2.26
CA LEU A 551 5.44 -16.89 -1.70
C LEU A 551 5.65 -16.13 -0.39
N ALA A 552 5.54 -16.86 0.72
CA ALA A 552 5.79 -16.31 2.04
C ALA A 552 7.29 -16.13 2.28
N LEU A 553 7.69 -14.91 2.67
CA LEU A 553 9.07 -14.55 2.97
C LEU A 553 9.17 -14.17 4.46
N ASP A 554 10.11 -14.79 5.15
CA ASP A 554 10.41 -14.47 6.55
C ASP A 554 11.53 -13.43 6.64
N GLY A 555 11.23 -12.25 7.18
CA GLY A 555 12.22 -11.19 7.36
C GLY A 555 11.61 -9.95 8.01
N ALA A 556 12.47 -9.15 8.65
CA ALA A 556 12.04 -7.88 9.22
C ALA A 556 11.69 -6.89 8.09
N GLY A 557 10.60 -6.14 8.27
CA GLY A 557 10.16 -5.13 7.31
C GLY A 557 9.44 -5.68 6.07
N ILE A 558 9.03 -6.96 6.07
CA ILE A 558 8.23 -7.51 4.98
C ILE A 558 6.75 -7.37 5.33
N ALA A 559 6.00 -6.61 4.52
CA ALA A 559 4.56 -6.48 4.65
C ALA A 559 3.84 -7.80 4.33
N GLY A 560 2.58 -7.96 4.77
CA GLY A 560 1.77 -9.15 4.53
C GLY A 560 1.65 -9.49 3.04
N LEU A 561 1.45 -8.48 2.19
CA LEU A 561 1.67 -8.47 0.74
C LEU A 561 2.69 -7.37 0.45
N HIS A 562 3.86 -7.71 -0.07
CA HIS A 562 4.99 -6.79 -0.18
C HIS A 562 5.25 -6.35 -1.62
N ALA A 563 5.32 -7.30 -2.54
CA ALA A 563 5.63 -7.01 -3.94
C ALA A 563 4.96 -8.04 -4.88
N ARG A 564 4.84 -7.68 -6.15
CA ARG A 564 4.29 -8.52 -7.21
C ARG A 564 5.24 -8.64 -8.37
N LEU A 565 5.35 -9.86 -8.88
CA LEU A 565 6.12 -10.18 -10.07
C LEU A 565 5.18 -10.67 -11.16
N ARG A 566 5.30 -10.10 -12.34
CA ARG A 566 4.55 -10.49 -13.54
C ARG A 566 5.48 -10.94 -14.65
N ALA A 567 5.22 -12.10 -15.24
CA ALA A 567 5.93 -12.61 -16.41
C ALA A 567 5.07 -12.47 -17.66
N VAL A 568 5.55 -11.68 -18.64
CA VAL A 568 4.90 -11.46 -19.94
C VAL A 568 5.93 -11.63 -21.03
N ASP A 569 5.68 -12.50 -22.01
CA ASP A 569 6.52 -12.76 -23.18
C ASP A 569 8.00 -13.03 -22.82
N GLY A 570 8.22 -13.83 -21.77
CA GLY A 570 9.56 -14.18 -21.30
C GLY A 570 10.29 -13.06 -20.54
N LYS A 571 9.66 -11.92 -20.31
CA LYS A 571 10.17 -10.82 -19.50
C LYS A 571 9.47 -10.81 -18.15
N PHE A 572 10.19 -10.37 -17.12
CA PHE A 572 9.71 -10.31 -15.75
C PHE A 572 9.68 -8.86 -15.28
N TRP A 573 8.59 -8.48 -14.63
CA TRP A 573 8.33 -7.14 -14.14
C TRP A 573 8.01 -7.22 -12.66
N LEU A 574 8.69 -6.42 -11.83
CA LEU A 574 8.50 -6.37 -10.39
C LEU A 574 7.96 -4.99 -9.99
N SER A 575 6.97 -4.98 -9.11
CA SER A 575 6.41 -3.75 -8.52
C SER A 575 6.27 -3.90 -7.02
N ASP A 576 6.42 -2.78 -6.30
CA ASP A 576 6.17 -2.69 -4.86
C ASP A 576 4.68 -2.42 -4.60
N CYS A 577 4.11 -2.98 -3.53
CA CYS A 577 2.71 -2.76 -3.14
C CYS A 577 2.52 -1.54 -2.21
N GLY A 578 3.40 -0.56 -2.26
CA GLY A 578 3.33 0.65 -1.42
C GLY A 578 3.87 0.41 0.00
N THR A 579 4.84 -0.48 0.16
CA THR A 579 5.32 -0.89 1.46
C THR A 579 6.26 0.15 2.11
N THR A 580 6.26 0.21 3.43
CA THR A 580 7.07 1.17 4.21
C THR A 580 8.57 0.97 3.97
N GLU A 581 9.04 -0.27 4.04
CA GLU A 581 10.46 -0.61 3.84
C GLU A 581 10.84 -0.65 2.36
N GLY A 582 9.86 -0.82 1.48
CA GLY A 582 10.02 -0.79 0.04
C GLY A 582 10.68 -2.03 -0.55
N THR A 583 10.50 -2.15 -1.86
CA THR A 583 11.20 -3.12 -2.72
C THR A 583 12.34 -2.42 -3.44
N TRP A 584 13.49 -3.08 -3.56
CA TRP A 584 14.68 -2.50 -4.15
C TRP A 584 15.23 -3.41 -5.24
N ILE A 585 15.68 -2.83 -6.36
CA ILE A 585 16.39 -3.52 -7.43
C ILE A 585 17.75 -2.84 -7.59
N ASN A 586 18.85 -3.61 -7.46
CA ASN A 586 20.22 -3.10 -7.58
C ASN A 586 20.47 -1.84 -6.73
N TYR A 587 19.92 -1.83 -5.48
CA TYR A 587 19.99 -0.73 -4.51
C TYR A 587 19.17 0.52 -4.87
N GLU A 588 18.38 0.50 -5.92
CA GLU A 588 17.42 1.54 -6.26
C GLU A 588 16.03 1.13 -5.79
N ARG A 589 15.33 2.01 -5.06
CA ARG A 589 13.98 1.74 -4.57
C ARG A 589 13.00 1.82 -5.73
N ILE A 590 12.20 0.80 -5.92
CA ILE A 590 11.10 0.81 -6.89
C ILE A 590 9.79 1.21 -6.21
N GLY A 591 8.86 1.74 -7.00
CA GLY A 591 7.50 2.08 -6.58
C GLY A 591 6.48 1.06 -7.06
N GLY A 592 5.21 1.50 -7.15
CA GLY A 592 4.13 0.71 -7.71
C GLY A 592 4.20 0.51 -9.22
N GLU A 593 5.01 1.30 -9.94
CA GLU A 593 5.24 1.06 -11.37
C GLU A 593 6.10 -0.19 -11.59
N PRO A 594 5.68 -1.10 -12.49
CA PRO A 594 6.44 -2.30 -12.79
C PRO A 594 7.80 -1.99 -13.42
N VAL A 595 8.88 -2.46 -12.80
CA VAL A 595 10.24 -2.35 -13.30
C VAL A 595 10.68 -3.69 -13.88
N GLN A 596 11.24 -3.69 -15.09
CA GLN A 596 11.70 -4.91 -15.74
C GLN A 596 12.93 -5.47 -15.03
N LEU A 597 12.88 -6.77 -14.70
CA LEU A 597 14.01 -7.51 -14.13
C LEU A 597 14.88 -8.12 -15.23
N HIS A 598 16.19 -8.11 -14.98
CA HIS A 598 17.20 -8.76 -15.81
C HIS A 598 17.93 -9.87 -15.03
N PRO A 599 18.38 -10.94 -15.69
CA PRO A 599 19.14 -11.98 -15.01
C PRO A 599 20.37 -11.40 -14.31
N GLY A 600 20.51 -11.70 -13.02
CA GLY A 600 21.58 -11.19 -12.17
C GLY A 600 21.18 -10.03 -11.26
N ASP A 601 20.03 -9.40 -11.47
CA ASP A 601 19.54 -8.31 -10.61
C ASP A 601 19.45 -8.74 -9.15
N LEU A 602 19.83 -7.81 -8.27
CA LEU A 602 19.71 -7.96 -6.83
C LEU A 602 18.39 -7.35 -6.37
N ILE A 603 17.53 -8.16 -5.79
CA ILE A 603 16.21 -7.74 -5.31
C ILE A 603 16.21 -7.80 -3.78
N HIS A 604 15.72 -6.74 -3.13
CA HIS A 604 15.50 -6.75 -1.69
C HIS A 604 14.03 -6.44 -1.39
N PHE A 605 13.44 -7.27 -0.54
CA PHE A 605 12.13 -7.07 0.07
C PHE A 605 12.35 -6.75 1.55
N GLY A 606 12.29 -5.48 1.94
CA GLY A 606 12.72 -5.06 3.26
C GLY A 606 14.16 -5.49 3.55
N SER A 607 14.37 -6.32 4.58
CA SER A 607 15.71 -6.80 4.97
C SER A 607 16.18 -8.06 4.23
N VAL A 608 15.38 -8.64 3.33
CA VAL A 608 15.69 -9.92 2.68
C VAL A 608 16.10 -9.73 1.23
N GLY A 609 17.29 -10.16 0.88
CA GLY A 609 17.88 -10.03 -0.45
C GLY A 609 17.88 -11.33 -1.25
N PHE A 610 17.71 -11.18 -2.57
CA PHE A 610 17.74 -12.26 -3.55
C PHE A 610 18.47 -11.82 -4.81
N ARG A 611 19.03 -12.80 -5.53
CA ARG A 611 19.51 -12.63 -6.91
C ARG A 611 18.52 -13.29 -7.86
N PHE A 612 18.05 -12.55 -8.84
CA PHE A 612 17.12 -13.02 -9.86
C PHE A 612 17.84 -13.81 -10.95
N THR A 613 17.32 -15.00 -11.31
CA THR A 613 17.87 -15.85 -12.36
C THR A 613 16.75 -16.45 -13.19
N ILE A 614 16.82 -16.34 -14.53
CA ILE A 614 15.87 -16.96 -15.46
C ILE A 614 16.38 -18.38 -15.79
N ILE A 615 15.49 -19.36 -15.73
CA ILE A 615 15.79 -20.72 -16.14
C ILE A 615 15.39 -20.85 -17.61
N ASN A 616 16.37 -20.93 -18.49
CA ASN A 616 16.17 -21.13 -19.93
C ASN A 616 16.47 -22.58 -20.25
N GLU A 617 15.54 -23.33 -20.84
CA GLU A 617 15.75 -24.72 -21.26
C GLU A 617 16.83 -24.88 -22.34
N ASP A 618 17.19 -23.81 -23.07
CA ASP A 618 18.18 -23.79 -24.16
C ASP A 618 19.55 -23.22 -23.78
N ALA A 619 19.79 -22.84 -22.54
CA ALA A 619 21.10 -22.31 -22.14
C ALA A 619 22.03 -23.46 -21.67
N PRO A 620 23.24 -23.58 -22.22
CA PRO A 620 24.22 -24.53 -21.68
C PRO A 620 24.55 -24.14 -20.21
N PRO A 621 24.88 -25.12 -19.33
CA PRO A 621 25.15 -24.86 -17.93
C PRO A 621 26.26 -23.82 -17.82
N THR A 622 25.95 -22.71 -17.15
CA THR A 622 26.89 -21.61 -16.92
C THR A 622 28.11 -22.16 -16.18
N ALA A 623 29.26 -22.00 -16.79
CA ALA A 623 30.53 -22.48 -16.27
C ALA A 623 30.76 -21.94 -14.85
N THR A 624 31.01 -22.83 -13.92
CA THR A 624 31.44 -22.54 -12.54
C THR A 624 32.67 -21.66 -12.59
N VAL A 625 32.55 -20.40 -12.13
CA VAL A 625 33.69 -19.49 -11.98
C VAL A 625 34.63 -20.09 -10.93
N LYS A 626 35.78 -20.57 -11.37
CA LYS A 626 36.89 -20.95 -10.48
C LYS A 626 37.35 -19.71 -9.73
N LYS A 627 37.34 -19.82 -8.40
CA LYS A 627 37.94 -18.90 -7.46
C LYS A 627 39.40 -18.68 -7.83
N TYR A 628 39.75 -17.50 -8.26
CA TYR A 628 41.16 -17.10 -8.32
C TYR A 628 41.55 -16.57 -6.96
N ASP A 629 42.41 -17.29 -6.26
CA ASP A 629 43.18 -16.79 -5.13
C ASP A 629 44.11 -15.70 -5.66
N LEU A 630 43.85 -14.45 -5.29
CA LEU A 630 44.83 -13.37 -5.38
C LEU A 630 45.63 -13.37 -4.08
N LEU A 631 46.80 -14.00 -4.14
CA LEU A 631 47.95 -13.67 -3.31
C LEU A 631 48.48 -12.31 -3.76
N LEU A 632 48.34 -11.29 -2.91
CA LEU A 632 49.38 -10.33 -2.46
C LEU A 632 48.73 -9.27 -1.61
#